data_fc7dc4fd03e251d07166451ac18ceefc
#
_entry.id   fc7dc4fd03e251d07166451ac18ceefc
#
_cell.length_a   1.000
_cell.length_b   1.000
_cell.length_c   1.000
_cell.angle_alpha   90.00
_cell.angle_beta   90.00
_cell.angle_gamma   90.00
#
_symmetry.space_group_name_H-M   'P 1'
#
loop_
_entity.id
_entity.type
_entity.pdbx_description
1 polymer ?
#
loop_
_entity_poly.entity_id
_entity_poly.type
_entity_poly.pdbx_seq_one_letter_code
_entity_poly.pdbx_strand_id
1 'polypeptide(L)'
;MTEALCPHFDTGFEAPPPKAVCEECVKIGSHWFHLRQCLNCGQTLCCDQSPNKHMTGHNRAVGHPMMRTAQPDEEWRWCYPDELFFIPDGDGGWEVAE
;
A
#
# COMPACT_ATOMS: atom_id res chain seq x y z
N MET A 1 2.31 25.04 10.94
CA MET A 1 2.03 23.71 11.49
C MET A 1 1.52 22.80 10.40
N THR A 2 2.04 21.60 10.35
CA THR A 2 1.64 20.63 9.35
C THR A 2 0.45 19.83 9.86
N GLU A 3 -0.61 19.80 9.08
CA GLU A 3 -1.75 18.96 9.42
C GLU A 3 -1.49 17.53 9.01
N ALA A 4 -1.98 16.61 9.79
CA ALA A 4 -1.91 15.21 9.43
C ALA A 4 -2.79 14.96 8.20
N LEU A 5 -2.28 14.19 7.23
CA LEU A 5 -3.04 13.84 6.04
C LEU A 5 -4.24 12.98 6.40
N CYS A 6 -4.04 12.02 7.29
CA CYS A 6 -5.11 11.26 7.94
C CYS A 6 -4.51 10.58 9.17
N PRO A 7 -5.34 10.10 10.10
CA PRO A 7 -4.83 9.48 11.33
C PRO A 7 -3.97 8.24 11.09
N HIS A 8 -4.10 7.60 9.93
CA HIS A 8 -3.41 6.36 9.65
C HIS A 8 -2.15 6.54 8.83
N PHE A 9 -1.88 7.75 8.31
CA PHE A 9 -0.78 7.97 7.38
C PHE A 9 0.57 7.63 7.99
N ASP A 10 0.80 8.05 9.22
CA ASP A 10 2.04 7.73 9.93
C ASP A 10 1.86 6.40 10.65
N THR A 11 2.44 5.35 10.09
CA THR A 11 2.28 4.01 10.62
C THR A 11 3.23 3.68 11.76
N GLY A 12 4.25 4.52 11.96
CA GLY A 12 5.30 4.22 12.93
C GLY A 12 6.17 3.02 12.55
N PHE A 13 6.03 2.54 11.33
CA PHE A 13 6.78 1.39 10.82
C PHE A 13 7.50 1.80 9.55
N GLU A 14 8.79 1.52 9.49
CA GLU A 14 9.60 1.82 8.32
C GLU A 14 9.64 0.59 7.42
N ALA A 15 8.84 0.60 6.37
CA ALA A 15 8.73 -0.54 5.48
C ALA A 15 10.02 -0.72 4.68
N PRO A 16 10.51 -1.96 4.54
CA PRO A 16 11.66 -2.25 3.70
C PRO A 16 11.29 -2.09 2.22
N PRO A 17 12.27 -2.13 1.31
CA PRO A 17 11.94 -2.14 -0.11
C PRO A 17 10.97 -3.27 -0.44
N PRO A 18 9.98 -3.04 -1.30
CA PRO A 18 9.02 -4.09 -1.63
C PRO A 18 9.68 -5.19 -2.46
N LYS A 19 9.13 -6.39 -2.36
CA LYS A 19 9.58 -7.51 -3.16
C LYS A 19 9.01 -7.38 -4.57
N ALA A 20 9.59 -8.15 -5.50
CA ALA A 20 9.16 -8.14 -6.89
C ALA A 20 8.06 -9.17 -7.17
N VAL A 21 7.44 -9.71 -6.13
CA VAL A 21 6.41 -10.75 -6.24
C VAL A 21 5.33 -10.52 -5.21
N CYS A 22 4.13 -11.01 -5.50
CA CYS A 22 3.09 -11.10 -4.47
C CYS A 22 3.38 -12.33 -3.61
N GLU A 23 3.69 -12.11 -2.35
CA GLU A 23 4.14 -13.19 -1.46
C GLU A 23 3.08 -14.28 -1.31
N GLU A 24 1.79 -13.91 -1.27
CA GLU A 24 0.72 -14.89 -1.14
C GLU A 24 0.43 -15.61 -2.44
N CYS A 25 0.52 -14.92 -3.59
CA CYS A 25 0.35 -15.58 -4.88
C CYS A 25 1.42 -16.64 -5.13
N VAL A 26 2.65 -16.34 -4.72
CA VAL A 26 3.75 -17.32 -4.87
C VAL A 26 3.44 -18.58 -4.06
N LYS A 27 2.88 -18.44 -2.86
CA LYS A 27 2.56 -19.59 -2.01
C LYS A 27 1.52 -20.52 -2.63
N ILE A 28 0.57 -19.96 -3.37
CA ILE A 28 -0.52 -20.74 -3.94
C ILE A 28 -0.37 -21.00 -5.43
N GLY A 29 0.77 -20.59 -6.02
CA GLY A 29 1.03 -20.80 -7.42
C GLY A 29 0.16 -19.98 -8.35
N SER A 30 -0.31 -18.82 -7.88
CA SER A 30 -1.16 -17.95 -8.67
C SER A 30 -0.35 -16.82 -9.29
N HIS A 31 -1.04 -15.91 -10.00
CA HIS A 31 -0.40 -14.79 -10.68
C HIS A 31 -1.07 -13.48 -10.24
N TRP A 32 -0.44 -12.36 -10.63
CA TRP A 32 -0.91 -11.03 -10.27
C TRP A 32 -0.64 -10.06 -11.40
N PHE A 33 -1.31 -8.88 -11.37
CA PHE A 33 -1.06 -7.82 -12.34
C PHE A 33 -0.10 -6.76 -11.79
N HIS A 34 -0.47 -6.14 -10.66
CA HIS A 34 0.36 -5.11 -10.04
C HIS A 34 0.60 -5.45 -8.58
N LEU A 35 1.63 -4.82 -8.00
CA LEU A 35 2.01 -5.09 -6.63
C LEU A 35 1.79 -3.87 -5.75
N ARG A 36 1.44 -4.14 -4.50
CA ARG A 36 1.28 -3.15 -3.45
C ARG A 36 2.06 -3.59 -2.23
N GLN A 37 2.43 -2.65 -1.36
CA GLN A 37 3.12 -2.98 -0.13
C GLN A 37 2.36 -2.43 1.05
N CYS A 38 2.16 -3.27 2.07
CA CYS A 38 1.55 -2.84 3.32
C CYS A 38 2.54 -1.96 4.08
N LEU A 39 2.12 -0.75 4.44
CA LEU A 39 2.98 0.17 5.17
C LEU A 39 2.99 -0.08 6.67
N ASN A 40 2.18 -1.02 7.13
CA ASN A 40 2.12 -1.38 8.55
C ASN A 40 2.95 -2.63 8.87
N CYS A 41 3.26 -3.47 7.89
CA CYS A 41 4.07 -4.67 8.14
C CYS A 41 5.08 -4.97 7.03
N GLY A 42 5.03 -4.26 5.91
CA GLY A 42 6.01 -4.43 4.83
C GLY A 42 5.75 -5.55 3.85
N GLN A 43 4.67 -6.28 4.00
CA GLN A 43 4.36 -7.40 3.11
C GLN A 43 3.97 -6.90 1.72
N THR A 44 4.49 -7.55 0.68
CA THR A 44 4.17 -7.21 -0.72
C THR A 44 3.08 -8.14 -1.23
N LEU A 45 1.97 -7.57 -1.69
CA LEU A 45 0.79 -8.32 -2.09
C LEU A 45 0.20 -7.74 -3.38
N CYS A 46 -0.70 -8.49 -4.01
CA CYS A 46 -1.25 -8.09 -5.30
C CYS A 46 -2.41 -7.09 -5.15
N CYS A 47 -2.64 -6.32 -6.22
CA CYS A 47 -3.64 -5.28 -6.25
C CYS A 47 -5.05 -5.83 -6.47
N ASP A 48 -6.05 -4.93 -6.42
CA ASP A 48 -7.45 -5.32 -6.60
C ASP A 48 -7.81 -5.72 -8.01
N GLN A 49 -6.95 -5.44 -8.99
CA GLN A 49 -7.15 -5.90 -10.36
C GLN A 49 -6.61 -7.31 -10.57
N SER A 50 -5.87 -7.83 -9.60
CA SER A 50 -5.36 -9.19 -9.65
C SER A 50 -6.45 -10.17 -9.22
N PRO A 51 -6.37 -11.43 -9.67
CA PRO A 51 -7.44 -12.41 -9.34
C PRO A 51 -7.67 -12.59 -7.85
N ASN A 52 -6.62 -12.54 -7.03
CA ASN A 52 -6.71 -12.88 -5.62
C ASN A 52 -6.86 -11.68 -4.69
N LYS A 53 -6.57 -10.46 -5.14
CA LYS A 53 -6.74 -9.23 -4.37
C LYS A 53 -6.15 -9.33 -2.96
N HIS A 54 -4.93 -9.84 -2.86
CA HIS A 54 -4.34 -10.18 -1.57
C HIS A 54 -4.14 -8.95 -0.66
N MET A 55 -3.83 -7.77 -1.24
CA MET A 55 -3.60 -6.59 -0.40
C MET A 55 -4.88 -6.17 0.31
N THR A 56 -6.01 -6.12 -0.37
CA THR A 56 -7.28 -5.78 0.25
C THR A 56 -7.71 -6.87 1.25
N GLY A 57 -7.48 -8.13 0.91
CA GLY A 57 -7.72 -9.22 1.84
C GLY A 57 -6.90 -9.10 3.11
N HIS A 58 -5.63 -8.70 2.97
CA HIS A 58 -4.74 -8.47 4.11
C HIS A 58 -5.28 -7.34 5.00
N ASN A 59 -5.70 -6.23 4.39
CA ASN A 59 -6.30 -5.14 5.16
C ASN A 59 -7.50 -5.62 5.98
N ARG A 60 -8.37 -6.41 5.36
CA ARG A 60 -9.57 -6.91 6.05
C ARG A 60 -9.23 -7.91 7.15
N ALA A 61 -8.21 -8.75 6.92
CA ALA A 61 -7.87 -9.80 7.85
C ALA A 61 -7.17 -9.28 9.10
N VAL A 62 -6.25 -8.31 8.95
CA VAL A 62 -5.40 -7.87 10.06
C VAL A 62 -5.58 -6.40 10.42
N GLY A 63 -6.41 -5.67 9.69
CA GLY A 63 -6.71 -4.28 10.03
C GLY A 63 -5.60 -3.30 9.76
N HIS A 64 -4.66 -3.60 8.86
CA HIS A 64 -3.60 -2.67 8.50
C HIS A 64 -4.15 -1.64 7.51
N PRO A 65 -4.21 -0.34 7.88
CA PRO A 65 -4.93 0.65 7.07
C PRO A 65 -4.17 1.19 5.87
N MET A 66 -2.84 1.20 5.91
CA MET A 66 -2.06 1.90 4.89
C MET A 66 -1.35 0.97 3.94
N MET A 67 -1.37 1.31 2.65
CA MET A 67 -0.57 0.62 1.66
C MET A 67 0.00 1.62 0.66
N ARG A 68 1.00 1.20 -0.09
CA ARG A 68 1.58 2.00 -1.17
C ARG A 68 1.74 1.14 -2.41
N THR A 69 1.91 1.81 -3.56
CA THR A 69 2.28 1.07 -4.76
C THR A 69 3.68 0.49 -4.59
N ALA A 70 3.87 -0.71 -5.10
CA ALA A 70 5.18 -1.35 -5.16
C ALA A 70 5.73 -1.35 -6.58
N GLN A 71 5.06 -0.68 -7.52
CA GLN A 71 5.53 -0.57 -8.89
C GLN A 71 6.66 0.45 -8.96
N PRO A 72 7.78 0.13 -9.65
CA PRO A 72 8.97 0.98 -9.59
C PRO A 72 8.83 2.35 -10.24
N ASP A 73 7.86 2.52 -11.14
CA ASP A 73 7.66 3.79 -11.84
C ASP A 73 6.47 4.58 -11.31
N GLU A 74 5.92 4.16 -10.17
CA GLU A 74 4.78 4.82 -9.53
C GLU A 74 5.12 5.20 -8.11
N GLU A 75 4.48 6.27 -7.60
CA GLU A 75 4.63 6.65 -6.22
C GLU A 75 3.32 7.23 -5.72
N TRP A 76 2.60 6.46 -4.90
CA TRP A 76 1.36 6.87 -4.25
C TRP A 76 1.06 5.96 -3.08
N ARG A 77 0.18 6.43 -2.19
CA ARG A 77 -0.27 5.67 -1.01
C ARG A 77 -1.78 5.71 -0.93
N TRP A 78 -2.34 4.75 -0.21
CA TRP A 78 -3.79 4.62 -0.04
C TRP A 78 -4.11 4.26 1.40
N CYS A 79 -5.12 4.94 1.97
CA CYS A 79 -5.65 4.63 3.28
C CYS A 79 -7.00 3.95 3.11
N TYR A 80 -7.12 2.69 3.53
CA TYR A 80 -8.35 1.94 3.36
C TYR A 80 -9.53 2.52 4.17
N PRO A 81 -9.38 2.77 5.50
CA PRO A 81 -10.52 3.26 6.28
C PRO A 81 -11.03 4.62 5.81
N ASP A 82 -10.12 5.53 5.47
CA ASP A 82 -10.51 6.89 5.09
C ASP A 82 -10.74 7.04 3.59
N GLU A 83 -10.36 6.02 2.80
CA GLU A 83 -10.49 6.04 1.35
C GLU A 83 -9.84 7.28 0.74
N LEU A 84 -8.62 7.56 1.20
CA LEU A 84 -7.84 8.70 0.73
C LEU A 84 -6.65 8.23 -0.08
N PHE A 85 -6.38 8.95 -1.17
CA PHE A 85 -5.28 8.69 -2.08
C PHE A 85 -4.25 9.79 -1.89
N PHE A 86 -2.99 9.41 -1.66
CA PHE A 86 -1.92 10.36 -1.38
C PHE A 86 -0.87 10.31 -2.47
N ILE A 87 -0.41 11.48 -2.89
CA ILE A 87 0.66 11.60 -3.89
C ILE A 87 1.76 12.51 -3.33
N PRO A 88 3.00 12.41 -3.85
CA PRO A 88 4.05 13.34 -3.45
C PRO A 88 3.67 14.77 -3.82
N ASP A 89 4.01 15.72 -2.94
CA ASP A 89 3.69 17.12 -3.18
C ASP A 89 4.78 17.88 -3.92
N GLY A 90 5.89 17.22 -4.24
CA GLY A 90 7.00 17.84 -4.94
C GLY A 90 8.02 18.51 -4.02
N ASP A 91 7.75 18.59 -2.73
CA ASP A 91 8.60 19.26 -1.75
C ASP A 91 9.09 18.30 -0.66
N GLY A 92 9.10 17.01 -0.97
CA GLY A 92 9.53 15.99 -0.01
C GLY A 92 8.42 15.50 0.92
N GLY A 93 7.20 15.98 0.73
CA GLY A 93 6.06 15.56 1.53
C GLY A 93 4.98 14.90 0.68
N TRP A 94 3.78 14.88 1.20
CA TRP A 94 2.63 14.21 0.60
C TRP A 94 1.40 15.11 0.64
N GLU A 95 0.49 14.90 -0.29
CA GLU A 95 -0.78 15.60 -0.31
C GLU A 95 -1.89 14.63 -0.70
N VAL A 96 -3.13 14.96 -0.31
CA VAL A 96 -4.30 14.18 -0.72
C VAL A 96 -4.61 14.51 -2.16
N ALA A 97 -4.72 13.47 -2.98
CA ALA A 97 -5.13 13.62 -4.38
C ALA A 97 -6.65 13.62 -4.45
N GLU A 98 -7.20 14.57 -5.19
CA GLU A 98 -8.64 14.66 -5.37
C GLU A 98 -9.07 14.29 -6.76
#